data_b6d75f2966f8bc70a99148da371049ce
#
_entry.id   b6d75f2966f8bc70a99148da371049ce
#
_cell.length_a   1.000
_cell.length_b   1.000
_cell.length_c   1.000
_cell.angle_alpha   90.00
_cell.angle_beta   90.00
_cell.angle_gamma   90.00
#
_symmetry.space_group_name_H-M   'P 1'
#
loop_
_entity.id
_entity.type
_entity.pdbx_description
1 polymer ?
#
loop_
_entity_poly.entity_id
_entity_poly.type
_entity_poly.pdbx_seq_one_letter_code
_entity_poly.pdbx_strand_id
1 'polypeptide(L)'
;PVDLKYGVDKDKIDKIICAAAGQGTTTIVREDGKVWTIGKNNYGQLGDSSTTNKTEFVCISKPILLFEDTPIRIKGIGQTKYAKVNMSQGFNLLYNSVEDAKFTYSSKNKEIATIDETTGKITSIKKGKTQISVIDTISGQTTVADVYVLGEDDITFPQIESNNYSTVTLKANGEVWSYGYNGYGQLGTGDTQNKILPTY
;
A
#
# COMPACT_ATOMS: atom_id res chain seq x y z
N PRO A 1 -16.93 -17.18 35.30
CA PRO A 1 -15.74 -17.07 34.45
C PRO A 1 -16.09 -17.62 33.08
N VAL A 2 -16.02 -16.77 32.07
CA VAL A 2 -16.21 -17.21 30.66
C VAL A 2 -14.94 -17.99 30.31
N ASP A 3 -15.12 -19.27 29.95
CA ASP A 3 -14.01 -20.08 29.49
C ASP A 3 -13.60 -19.58 28.09
N LEU A 4 -12.45 -18.90 27.99
CA LEU A 4 -11.92 -18.32 26.76
C LEU A 4 -11.36 -19.39 25.78
N LYS A 5 -11.74 -20.66 25.93
CA LYS A 5 -11.25 -21.81 25.17
C LYS A 5 -11.88 -21.99 23.78
N TYR A 6 -12.88 -21.22 23.40
CA TYR A 6 -13.54 -21.39 22.12
C TYR A 6 -12.69 -20.84 20.96
N GLY A 7 -12.31 -21.73 20.05
CA GLY A 7 -11.63 -21.38 18.79
C GLY A 7 -10.11 -21.31 18.83
N VAL A 8 -9.45 -21.75 19.91
CA VAL A 8 -7.99 -21.76 20.01
C VAL A 8 -7.49 -23.18 20.29
N ASP A 9 -6.52 -23.61 19.49
CA ASP A 9 -5.78 -24.86 19.72
C ASP A 9 -5.20 -24.84 21.15
N LYS A 10 -5.57 -25.82 21.97
CA LYS A 10 -5.21 -25.89 23.38
C LYS A 10 -3.70 -25.84 23.65
N ASP A 11 -2.90 -26.25 22.65
CA ASP A 11 -1.44 -26.31 22.72
C ASP A 11 -0.76 -25.01 22.32
N LYS A 12 -1.55 -24.01 21.86
CA LYS A 12 -1.09 -22.68 21.39
C LYS A 12 -1.82 -21.53 22.08
N ILE A 13 -2.27 -21.71 23.31
CA ILE A 13 -2.83 -20.59 24.08
C ILE A 13 -1.68 -19.69 24.51
N ASP A 14 -1.33 -18.75 23.63
CA ASP A 14 -0.48 -17.64 24.01
C ASP A 14 -1.10 -16.93 25.20
N LYS A 15 -0.28 -16.66 26.18
CA LYS A 15 -0.68 -16.05 27.43
C LYS A 15 -1.31 -14.68 27.18
N ILE A 16 -2.49 -14.45 27.72
CA ILE A 16 -3.11 -13.12 27.71
C ILE A 16 -2.32 -12.23 28.66
N ILE A 17 -1.78 -11.12 28.15
CA ILE A 17 -1.03 -10.13 28.92
C ILE A 17 -1.86 -8.92 29.31
N CYS A 18 -2.93 -8.63 28.57
CA CYS A 18 -3.84 -7.53 28.85
C CYS A 18 -5.26 -7.85 28.35
N ALA A 19 -6.26 -7.37 29.07
CA ALA A 19 -7.66 -7.45 28.66
C ALA A 19 -8.38 -6.18 29.06
N ALA A 20 -9.29 -5.72 28.18
CA ALA A 20 -10.20 -4.62 28.44
C ALA A 20 -11.62 -5.01 28.02
N ALA A 21 -12.61 -4.68 28.84
CA ALA A 21 -14.01 -4.89 28.53
C ALA A 21 -14.79 -3.58 28.64
N GLY A 22 -15.68 -3.33 27.68
CA GLY A 22 -16.56 -2.18 27.64
C GLY A 22 -18.00 -2.61 27.36
N GLN A 23 -18.88 -1.69 26.99
CA GLN A 23 -20.31 -1.89 26.79
C GLN A 23 -20.64 -2.96 25.71
N GLY A 24 -20.44 -4.25 26.06
CA GLY A 24 -20.71 -5.40 25.20
C GLY A 24 -19.56 -5.80 24.27
N THR A 25 -18.37 -5.25 24.47
CA THR A 25 -17.15 -5.65 23.74
C THR A 25 -16.05 -6.09 24.71
N THR A 26 -15.20 -7.01 24.28
CA THR A 26 -13.99 -7.41 25.00
C THR A 26 -12.81 -7.43 24.03
N THR A 27 -11.72 -6.86 24.46
CA THR A 27 -10.44 -6.87 23.74
C THR A 27 -9.39 -7.52 24.60
N ILE A 28 -8.59 -8.39 24.01
CA ILE A 28 -7.44 -9.02 24.68
C ILE A 28 -6.18 -8.80 23.86
N VAL A 29 -5.04 -8.72 24.56
CA VAL A 29 -3.70 -8.73 23.97
C VAL A 29 -3.00 -9.98 24.44
N ARG A 30 -2.40 -10.72 23.51
CA ARG A 30 -1.63 -11.91 23.80
C ARG A 30 -0.14 -11.61 23.92
N GLU A 31 0.63 -12.58 24.41
CA GLU A 31 2.08 -12.48 24.61
C GLU A 31 2.84 -12.23 23.28
N ASP A 32 2.29 -12.68 22.14
CA ASP A 32 2.77 -12.38 20.79
C ASP A 32 2.43 -10.95 20.31
N GLY A 33 1.82 -10.11 21.16
CA GLY A 33 1.41 -8.73 20.86
C GLY A 33 0.15 -8.61 20.00
N LYS A 34 -0.43 -9.72 19.55
CA LYS A 34 -1.66 -9.69 18.75
C LYS A 34 -2.87 -9.31 19.58
N VAL A 35 -3.74 -8.53 18.96
CA VAL A 35 -4.98 -8.03 19.54
C VAL A 35 -6.17 -8.82 18.99
N TRP A 36 -7.01 -9.27 19.91
CA TRP A 36 -8.22 -10.04 19.60
C TRP A 36 -9.44 -9.37 20.21
N THR A 37 -10.53 -9.34 19.48
CA THR A 37 -11.78 -8.65 19.89
C THR A 37 -12.99 -9.54 19.71
N ILE A 38 -14.01 -9.34 20.55
CA ILE A 38 -15.28 -10.06 20.53
C ILE A 38 -16.40 -9.16 21.04
N GLY A 39 -17.62 -9.41 20.61
CA GLY A 39 -18.83 -8.79 21.13
C GLY A 39 -19.55 -7.89 20.13
N LYS A 40 -20.13 -6.81 20.65
CA LYS A 40 -20.94 -5.86 19.88
C LYS A 40 -20.09 -5.07 18.89
N ASN A 41 -20.61 -4.91 17.65
CA ASN A 41 -19.85 -4.26 16.56
C ASN A 41 -20.68 -3.32 15.67
N ASN A 42 -21.85 -2.89 16.11
CA ASN A 42 -22.77 -2.10 15.28
C ASN A 42 -22.16 -0.78 14.75
N TYR A 43 -21.07 -0.32 15.35
CA TYR A 43 -20.35 0.90 14.97
C TYR A 43 -18.90 0.62 14.53
N GLY A 44 -18.53 -0.65 14.27
CA GLY A 44 -17.16 -1.03 13.91
C GLY A 44 -16.17 -1.04 15.09
N GLN A 45 -16.67 -1.05 16.34
CA GLN A 45 -15.85 -0.95 17.54
C GLN A 45 -14.92 -2.15 17.80
N LEU A 46 -15.08 -3.25 17.08
CA LEU A 46 -14.16 -4.39 17.12
C LEU A 46 -12.91 -4.18 16.25
N GLY A 47 -12.95 -3.27 15.27
CA GLY A 47 -11.80 -3.01 14.39
C GLY A 47 -11.51 -4.12 13.36
N ASP A 48 -12.48 -5.00 13.08
CA ASP A 48 -12.33 -6.16 12.20
C ASP A 48 -12.75 -5.89 10.74
N SER A 49 -12.91 -4.62 10.36
CA SER A 49 -13.39 -4.14 9.06
C SER A 49 -14.85 -4.55 8.76
N SER A 50 -15.66 -4.79 9.79
CA SER A 50 -17.09 -5.07 9.69
C SER A 50 -17.90 -4.27 10.72
N THR A 51 -19.23 -4.32 10.61
CA THR A 51 -20.17 -3.84 11.64
C THR A 51 -21.02 -4.96 12.23
N THR A 52 -20.59 -6.21 12.03
CA THR A 52 -21.31 -7.40 12.50
C THR A 52 -20.78 -7.83 13.86
N ASN A 53 -21.68 -8.06 14.82
CA ASN A 53 -21.33 -8.59 16.14
C ASN A 53 -20.62 -9.93 16.03
N LYS A 54 -19.65 -10.19 16.89
CA LYS A 54 -18.87 -11.43 16.91
C LYS A 54 -19.15 -12.21 18.19
N THR A 55 -19.43 -13.48 18.04
CA THR A 55 -19.60 -14.45 19.15
C THR A 55 -18.32 -15.22 19.47
N GLU A 56 -17.28 -15.06 18.63
CA GLU A 56 -15.95 -15.63 18.80
C GLU A 56 -14.89 -14.53 18.71
N PHE A 57 -13.71 -14.76 19.29
CA PHE A 57 -12.61 -13.82 19.19
C PHE A 57 -12.07 -13.73 17.76
N VAL A 58 -11.96 -12.51 17.25
CA VAL A 58 -11.38 -12.18 15.94
C VAL A 58 -10.06 -11.48 16.14
N CYS A 59 -9.01 -11.97 15.50
CA CYS A 59 -7.72 -11.29 15.47
C CYS A 59 -7.78 -10.07 14.54
N ILE A 60 -7.47 -8.89 15.07
CA ILE A 60 -7.41 -7.63 14.31
C ILE A 60 -5.99 -7.20 13.98
N SER A 61 -4.99 -7.90 14.51
CA SER A 61 -3.57 -7.70 14.17
C SER A 61 -3.25 -8.43 12.86
N LYS A 62 -3.59 -7.79 11.74
CA LYS A 62 -3.26 -8.32 10.41
C LYS A 62 -1.93 -7.75 9.95
N PRO A 63 -1.02 -8.58 9.39
CA PRO A 63 0.19 -8.07 8.76
C PRO A 63 -0.16 -7.07 7.65
N ILE A 64 0.70 -6.07 7.47
CA ILE A 64 0.57 -5.07 6.40
C ILE A 64 1.80 -5.18 5.51
N LEU A 65 1.56 -5.53 4.25
CA LEU A 65 2.59 -5.66 3.22
C LEU A 65 2.62 -4.38 2.38
N LEU A 66 3.76 -3.72 2.32
CA LEU A 66 3.94 -2.44 1.62
C LEU A 66 5.23 -2.43 0.80
N PHE A 67 5.20 -1.77 -0.35
CA PHE A 67 6.42 -1.34 -1.02
C PHE A 67 6.98 -0.08 -0.33
N GLU A 68 8.29 -0.06 -0.05
CA GLU A 68 8.96 1.12 0.53
C GLU A 68 9.05 2.26 -0.48
N ASP A 69 9.34 1.91 -1.75
CA ASP A 69 9.42 2.85 -2.86
C ASP A 69 8.19 2.69 -3.76
N THR A 70 7.25 3.63 -3.73
CA THR A 70 6.13 3.64 -4.67
C THR A 70 5.81 5.08 -5.10
N PRO A 71 5.69 5.35 -6.40
CA PRO A 71 5.97 4.46 -7.53
C PRO A 71 7.45 4.15 -7.71
N ILE A 72 7.77 2.97 -8.22
CA ILE A 72 9.13 2.57 -8.57
C ILE A 72 9.52 3.23 -9.89
N ARG A 73 10.65 3.92 -9.92
CA ARG A 73 11.13 4.67 -11.09
C ARG A 73 12.46 4.12 -11.54
N ILE A 74 12.58 3.81 -12.85
CA ILE A 74 13.81 3.29 -13.49
C ILE A 74 14.07 4.12 -14.74
N LYS A 75 15.28 4.71 -14.85
CA LYS A 75 15.71 5.46 -16.02
C LYS A 75 16.69 4.62 -16.83
N GLY A 76 16.44 4.51 -18.12
CA GLY A 76 17.20 3.68 -19.05
C GLY A 76 16.60 2.27 -19.24
N ILE A 77 16.89 1.70 -20.41
CA ILE A 77 16.53 0.33 -20.77
C ILE A 77 17.65 -0.62 -20.33
N GLY A 78 17.31 -1.84 -19.89
CA GLY A 78 18.26 -2.82 -19.37
C GLY A 78 18.74 -2.50 -17.94
N GLN A 79 18.28 -1.42 -17.35
CA GLN A 79 18.62 -1.07 -15.97
C GLN A 79 17.89 -1.94 -14.98
N THR A 80 18.48 -2.13 -13.81
CA THR A 80 17.90 -2.97 -12.76
C THR A 80 17.70 -2.20 -11.47
N LYS A 81 16.63 -2.55 -10.74
CA LYS A 81 16.32 -2.05 -9.40
C LYS A 81 15.68 -3.17 -8.59
N TYR A 82 15.93 -3.25 -7.30
CA TYR A 82 15.23 -4.19 -6.44
C TYR A 82 13.94 -3.59 -5.90
N ALA A 83 12.88 -4.38 -5.91
CA ALA A 83 11.65 -4.07 -5.20
C ALA A 83 11.93 -4.18 -3.70
N LYS A 84 11.89 -3.05 -2.99
CA LYS A 84 12.00 -3.04 -1.54
C LYS A 84 10.63 -3.19 -0.93
N VAL A 85 10.46 -4.24 -0.15
CA VAL A 85 9.19 -4.60 0.47
C VAL A 85 9.37 -4.69 1.97
N ASN A 86 8.43 -4.14 2.70
CA ASN A 86 8.35 -4.23 4.14
C ASN A 86 7.04 -4.90 4.55
N MET A 87 7.10 -5.78 5.53
CA MET A 87 5.93 -6.40 6.13
C MET A 87 5.93 -6.13 7.62
N SER A 88 4.92 -5.41 8.08
CA SER A 88 4.73 -5.11 9.50
C SER A 88 3.68 -6.04 10.12
N GLN A 89 3.71 -6.18 11.43
CA GLN A 89 2.67 -6.88 12.21
C GLN A 89 1.30 -6.17 12.16
N GLY A 90 1.19 -5.01 11.48
CA GLY A 90 -0.02 -4.20 11.48
C GLY A 90 -0.33 -3.68 12.88
N PHE A 91 -1.57 -3.86 13.34
CA PHE A 91 -1.99 -3.47 14.68
C PHE A 91 -1.52 -4.48 15.74
N ASN A 92 -0.20 -4.57 15.94
CA ASN A 92 0.44 -5.37 16.97
C ASN A 92 1.06 -4.42 18.01
N LEU A 93 0.82 -4.67 19.30
CA LEU A 93 1.26 -3.77 20.37
C LEU A 93 2.72 -3.97 20.81
N LEU A 94 3.36 -5.05 20.40
CA LEU A 94 4.72 -5.38 20.84
C LEU A 94 5.74 -5.38 19.70
N TYR A 95 5.33 -5.74 18.47
CA TYR A 95 6.22 -5.99 17.34
C TYR A 95 5.83 -5.17 16.13
N ASN A 96 6.82 -4.71 15.37
CA ASN A 96 6.62 -3.87 14.16
C ASN A 96 6.93 -4.59 12.85
N SER A 97 7.55 -5.78 12.89
CA SER A 97 7.94 -6.53 11.69
C SER A 97 7.56 -8.01 11.81
N VAL A 98 7.47 -8.67 10.66
CA VAL A 98 7.26 -10.12 10.52
C VAL A 98 8.56 -10.75 10.02
N GLU A 99 9.23 -11.55 10.86
CA GLU A 99 10.55 -12.11 10.56
C GLU A 99 10.52 -13.21 9.49
N ASP A 100 9.43 -13.97 9.39
CA ASP A 100 9.33 -15.17 8.53
C ASP A 100 8.60 -14.93 7.19
N ALA A 101 8.46 -13.67 6.76
CA ALA A 101 7.78 -13.35 5.51
C ALA A 101 8.51 -13.95 4.30
N LYS A 102 7.76 -14.58 3.38
CA LYS A 102 8.28 -15.15 2.13
C LYS A 102 7.58 -14.53 0.93
N PHE A 103 8.32 -13.75 0.17
CA PHE A 103 7.78 -12.96 -0.92
C PHE A 103 7.93 -13.68 -2.27
N THR A 104 6.86 -13.59 -3.06
CA THR A 104 6.85 -13.95 -4.49
C THR A 104 6.37 -12.75 -5.29
N TYR A 105 7.10 -12.45 -6.36
CA TYR A 105 6.89 -11.26 -7.17
C TYR A 105 6.38 -11.59 -8.56
N SER A 106 5.59 -10.69 -9.15
CA SER A 106 5.19 -10.79 -10.55
C SER A 106 5.04 -9.43 -11.21
N SER A 107 5.19 -9.39 -12.54
CA SER A 107 4.96 -8.20 -13.36
C SER A 107 3.72 -8.37 -14.23
N LYS A 108 2.86 -7.34 -14.23
CA LYS A 108 1.64 -7.30 -15.04
C LYS A 108 1.92 -7.18 -16.54
N ASN A 109 2.99 -6.47 -16.92
CA ASN A 109 3.42 -6.38 -18.32
C ASN A 109 4.94 -6.53 -18.40
N LYS A 110 5.36 -7.75 -18.79
CA LYS A 110 6.76 -8.14 -18.91
C LYS A 110 7.47 -7.49 -20.10
N GLU A 111 6.73 -6.93 -21.07
CA GLU A 111 7.34 -6.17 -22.18
C GLU A 111 7.88 -4.80 -21.73
N ILE A 112 7.37 -4.25 -20.64
CA ILE A 112 7.82 -2.97 -20.08
C ILE A 112 8.90 -3.20 -19.02
N ALA A 113 8.63 -4.08 -18.08
CA ALA A 113 9.60 -4.47 -17.06
C ALA A 113 9.35 -5.91 -16.59
N THR A 114 10.40 -6.68 -16.44
CA THR A 114 10.36 -8.00 -15.79
C THR A 114 10.73 -7.86 -14.33
N ILE A 115 10.36 -8.85 -13.53
CA ILE A 115 10.80 -8.99 -12.15
C ILE A 115 11.15 -10.45 -11.88
N ASP A 116 12.26 -10.67 -11.21
CA ASP A 116 12.62 -12.01 -10.72
C ASP A 116 11.68 -12.38 -9.57
N GLU A 117 11.08 -13.55 -9.69
CA GLU A 117 9.99 -14.01 -8.83
C GLU A 117 10.41 -14.19 -7.37
N THR A 118 11.67 -14.47 -7.11
CA THR A 118 12.20 -14.76 -5.77
C THR A 118 12.98 -13.60 -5.17
N THR A 119 13.79 -12.94 -5.98
CA THR A 119 14.69 -11.88 -5.49
C THR A 119 14.07 -10.48 -5.54
N GLY A 120 12.97 -10.31 -6.29
CA GLY A 120 12.37 -8.99 -6.51
C GLY A 120 13.21 -8.06 -7.38
N LYS A 121 14.19 -8.59 -8.13
CA LYS A 121 15.02 -7.81 -9.07
C LYS A 121 14.21 -7.44 -10.29
N ILE A 122 13.95 -6.16 -10.48
CA ILE A 122 13.25 -5.59 -11.63
C ILE A 122 14.27 -5.28 -12.72
N THR A 123 13.95 -5.61 -13.97
CA THR A 123 14.71 -5.21 -15.15
C THR A 123 13.83 -4.44 -16.11
N SER A 124 14.25 -3.23 -16.49
CA SER A 124 13.54 -2.39 -17.47
C SER A 124 13.76 -2.90 -18.88
N ILE A 125 12.68 -3.10 -19.64
CA ILE A 125 12.71 -3.67 -21.01
C ILE A 125 12.33 -2.62 -22.05
N LYS A 126 11.31 -1.81 -21.77
CA LYS A 126 10.77 -0.80 -22.69
C LYS A 126 10.23 0.39 -21.92
N LYS A 127 10.35 1.58 -22.49
CA LYS A 127 9.71 2.79 -21.95
C LYS A 127 8.19 2.59 -21.77
N GLY A 128 7.69 2.94 -20.59
CA GLY A 128 6.25 2.85 -20.30
C GLY A 128 5.95 2.71 -18.80
N LYS A 129 4.71 2.36 -18.53
CA LYS A 129 4.20 2.11 -17.19
C LYS A 129 3.70 0.66 -17.08
N THR A 130 4.07 -0.03 -16.03
CA THR A 130 3.50 -1.31 -15.64
C THR A 130 3.24 -1.34 -14.14
N GLN A 131 2.77 -2.47 -13.63
CA GLN A 131 2.64 -2.74 -12.21
C GLN A 131 3.41 -4.02 -11.88
N ILE A 132 4.00 -4.03 -10.70
CA ILE A 132 4.47 -5.25 -10.06
C ILE A 132 3.59 -5.53 -8.86
N SER A 133 3.40 -6.81 -8.57
CA SER A 133 2.74 -7.30 -7.37
C SER A 133 3.70 -8.16 -6.56
N VAL A 134 3.51 -8.15 -5.27
CA VAL A 134 4.16 -9.05 -4.33
C VAL A 134 3.11 -9.71 -3.47
N ILE A 135 3.30 -10.98 -3.20
CA ILE A 135 2.52 -11.77 -2.24
C ILE A 135 3.46 -12.32 -1.17
N ASP A 136 3.09 -12.19 0.08
CA ASP A 136 3.67 -13.02 1.13
C ASP A 136 2.94 -14.37 1.16
N THR A 137 3.66 -15.44 0.86
CA THR A 137 3.10 -16.79 0.72
C THR A 137 2.69 -17.42 2.05
N ILE A 138 3.12 -16.84 3.18
CA ILE A 138 2.78 -17.32 4.53
C ILE A 138 1.45 -16.70 4.98
N SER A 139 1.32 -15.38 4.90
CA SER A 139 0.12 -14.67 5.36
C SER A 139 -0.96 -14.52 4.27
N GLY A 140 -0.60 -14.73 2.99
CA GLY A 140 -1.47 -14.45 1.84
C GLY A 140 -1.68 -12.96 1.55
N GLN A 141 -0.98 -12.06 2.24
CA GLN A 141 -1.08 -10.62 1.98
C GLN A 141 -0.49 -10.27 0.63
N THR A 142 -1.14 -9.37 -0.09
CA THR A 142 -0.70 -8.88 -1.40
C THR A 142 -0.64 -7.38 -1.44
N THR A 143 0.33 -6.83 -2.18
CA THR A 143 0.35 -5.40 -2.51
C THR A 143 0.90 -5.18 -3.92
N VAL A 144 0.67 -4.00 -4.47
CA VAL A 144 1.10 -3.64 -5.83
C VAL A 144 1.82 -2.30 -5.82
N ALA A 145 2.77 -2.14 -6.74
CA ALA A 145 3.42 -0.87 -7.00
C ALA A 145 3.43 -0.56 -8.50
N ASP A 146 3.21 0.70 -8.84
CA ASP A 146 3.43 1.21 -10.19
C ASP A 146 4.93 1.28 -10.49
N VAL A 147 5.32 0.82 -11.67
CA VAL A 147 6.68 0.91 -12.19
C VAL A 147 6.67 1.80 -13.42
N TYR A 148 7.47 2.83 -13.40
CA TYR A 148 7.71 3.73 -14.53
C TYR A 148 9.10 3.50 -15.09
N VAL A 149 9.18 3.16 -16.38
CA VAL A 149 10.43 3.05 -17.12
C VAL A 149 10.53 4.25 -18.05
N LEU A 150 11.55 5.09 -17.86
CA LEU A 150 11.91 6.19 -18.75
C LEU A 150 12.94 5.72 -19.77
N GLY A 151 12.91 6.34 -20.97
CA GLY A 151 14.00 6.28 -21.92
C GLY A 151 15.23 7.07 -21.42
N GLU A 152 16.37 6.89 -22.07
CA GLU A 152 17.60 7.59 -21.70
C GLU A 152 17.51 9.10 -21.94
N ASP A 153 16.78 9.51 -22.98
CA ASP A 153 16.56 10.92 -23.36
C ASP A 153 15.49 11.63 -22.52
N ASP A 154 14.74 10.89 -21.69
CA ASP A 154 13.73 11.51 -20.85
C ASP A 154 14.39 12.29 -19.70
N ILE A 155 13.96 13.55 -19.51
CA ILE A 155 14.54 14.46 -18.53
C ILE A 155 13.97 14.19 -17.13
N THR A 156 12.66 13.89 -17.05
CA THR A 156 11.95 13.74 -15.80
C THR A 156 10.85 12.66 -15.86
N PHE A 157 10.34 12.28 -14.69
CA PHE A 157 9.16 11.41 -14.60
C PHE A 157 7.90 12.23 -14.77
N PRO A 158 6.94 11.80 -15.63
CA PRO A 158 5.68 12.47 -15.79
C PRO A 158 4.92 12.60 -14.46
N GLN A 159 4.34 13.78 -14.24
CA GLN A 159 3.52 14.08 -13.07
C GLN A 159 2.28 14.84 -13.50
N ILE A 160 1.22 14.71 -12.75
CA ILE A 160 -0.01 15.47 -12.92
C ILE A 160 -0.57 15.83 -11.55
N GLU A 161 -0.88 17.11 -11.38
CA GLU A 161 -1.48 17.64 -10.17
C GLU A 161 -2.70 18.46 -10.53
N SER A 162 -3.78 18.25 -9.80
CA SER A 162 -5.03 18.97 -10.00
C SER A 162 -5.53 19.54 -8.68
N ASN A 163 -6.04 20.75 -8.72
CA ASN A 163 -6.86 21.33 -7.65
C ASN A 163 -8.31 21.51 -8.14
N ASN A 164 -9.12 22.21 -7.37
CA ASN A 164 -10.56 22.35 -7.65
C ASN A 164 -10.88 22.86 -9.07
N TYR A 165 -10.01 23.65 -9.72
CA TYR A 165 -10.31 24.35 -10.95
C TYR A 165 -9.19 24.34 -11.99
N SER A 166 -7.99 23.88 -11.65
CA SER A 166 -6.84 23.89 -12.56
C SER A 166 -6.02 22.62 -12.46
N THR A 167 -5.35 22.27 -13.54
CA THR A 167 -4.48 21.10 -13.64
C THR A 167 -3.14 21.52 -14.24
N VAL A 168 -2.06 20.99 -13.68
CA VAL A 168 -0.70 21.13 -14.20
C VAL A 168 -0.14 19.74 -14.49
N THR A 169 0.49 19.58 -15.63
CA THR A 169 1.09 18.32 -16.08
C THR A 169 2.56 18.55 -16.45
N LEU A 170 3.44 17.75 -15.89
CA LEU A 170 4.85 17.67 -16.27
C LEU A 170 5.05 16.46 -17.20
N LYS A 171 5.51 16.67 -18.41
CA LYS A 171 5.81 15.61 -19.38
C LYS A 171 7.24 15.05 -19.15
N ALA A 172 7.52 13.84 -19.67
CA ALA A 172 8.83 13.20 -19.55
C ALA A 172 9.97 14.02 -20.18
N ASN A 173 9.67 14.82 -21.20
CA ASN A 173 10.63 15.74 -21.85
C ASN A 173 10.85 17.05 -21.08
N GLY A 174 10.28 17.21 -19.90
CA GLY A 174 10.41 18.40 -19.05
C GLY A 174 9.41 19.53 -19.35
N GLU A 175 8.59 19.40 -20.38
CA GLU A 175 7.54 20.39 -20.67
C GLU A 175 6.48 20.42 -19.57
N VAL A 176 6.09 21.64 -19.18
CA VAL A 176 4.98 21.87 -18.25
C VAL A 176 3.77 22.38 -19.02
N TRP A 177 2.64 21.70 -18.85
CA TRP A 177 1.38 22.07 -19.48
C TRP A 177 0.32 22.31 -18.42
N SER A 178 -0.51 23.33 -18.62
CA SER A 178 -1.55 23.68 -17.65
C SER A 178 -2.89 24.01 -18.34
N TYR A 179 -3.99 23.80 -17.64
CA TYR A 179 -5.34 24.11 -18.13
C TYR A 179 -6.33 24.26 -16.97
N GLY A 180 -7.48 24.88 -17.27
CA GLY A 180 -8.54 25.17 -16.30
C GLY A 180 -8.65 26.65 -15.98
N TYR A 181 -9.04 26.96 -14.75
CA TYR A 181 -9.24 28.32 -14.26
C TYR A 181 -7.91 29.08 -14.12
N ASN A 182 -7.90 30.33 -14.61
CA ASN A 182 -6.73 31.19 -14.65
C ASN A 182 -6.96 32.63 -14.18
N GLY A 183 -8.07 32.90 -13.49
CA GLY A 183 -8.44 34.26 -13.10
C GLY A 183 -7.40 35.02 -12.26
N TYR A 184 -6.43 34.31 -11.70
CA TYR A 184 -5.29 34.88 -10.92
C TYR A 184 -3.92 34.64 -11.59
N GLY A 185 -3.88 34.16 -12.84
CA GLY A 185 -2.64 33.82 -13.54
C GLY A 185 -1.98 32.52 -13.05
N GLN A 186 -2.70 31.66 -12.34
CA GLN A 186 -2.18 30.43 -11.70
C GLN A 186 -1.74 29.36 -12.70
N LEU A 187 -2.13 29.46 -13.98
CA LEU A 187 -1.66 28.57 -15.03
C LEU A 187 -0.27 28.93 -15.58
N GLY A 188 0.24 30.15 -15.28
CA GLY A 188 1.55 30.59 -15.75
C GLY A 188 1.62 30.87 -17.28
N THR A 189 0.49 31.04 -17.96
CA THR A 189 0.40 31.24 -19.41
C THR A 189 0.60 32.69 -19.87
N GLY A 190 0.98 33.60 -18.97
CA GLY A 190 1.21 35.01 -19.26
C GLY A 190 -0.06 35.87 -19.36
N ASP A 191 -1.24 35.30 -19.09
CA ASP A 191 -2.51 35.99 -19.05
C ASP A 191 -3.39 35.49 -17.88
N THR A 192 -4.60 36.00 -17.75
CA THR A 192 -5.59 35.58 -16.75
C THR A 192 -6.82 34.90 -17.34
N GLN A 193 -6.72 34.42 -18.60
CA GLN A 193 -7.82 33.75 -19.27
C GLN A 193 -7.82 32.25 -18.98
N ASN A 194 -8.99 31.69 -18.70
CA ASN A 194 -9.15 30.24 -18.53
C ASN A 194 -8.72 29.48 -19.79
N LYS A 195 -8.02 28.37 -19.60
CA LYS A 195 -7.60 27.49 -20.70
C LYS A 195 -8.47 26.24 -20.71
N ILE A 196 -9.22 26.04 -21.79
CA ILE A 196 -10.07 24.85 -21.99
C ILE A 196 -9.30 23.68 -22.63
N LEU A 197 -8.07 23.93 -23.07
CA LEU A 197 -7.13 22.92 -23.59
C LEU A 197 -5.80 23.08 -22.87
N PRO A 198 -5.01 21.97 -22.74
CA PRO A 198 -3.67 22.05 -22.24
C PRO A 198 -2.82 23.09 -23.00
N THR A 199 -2.23 24.00 -22.28
CA THR A 199 -1.39 25.11 -22.80
C THR A 199 0.00 24.99 -22.18
N TYR A 200 1.04 25.15 -23.01
CA TYR A 200 2.45 25.17 -22.63
C TYR A 200 2.87 26.53 -22.09
#